data_00adf70de5895ea851970459fba29209
#
_entry.id   00adf70de5895ea851970459fba29209
#
_cell.length_a   1.000
_cell.length_b   1.000
_cell.length_c   1.000
_cell.angle_alpha   90.00
_cell.angle_beta   90.00
_cell.angle_gamma   90.00
#
_symmetry.space_group_name_H-M   'P 1'
#
loop_
_entity.id
_entity.type
_entity.pdbx_description
1 polymer ?
#
loop_
_entity_poly.entity_id
_entity_poly.type
_entity_poly.pdbx_seq_one_letter_code
_entity_poly.pdbx_strand_id
1 'polypeptide(L)'
;PGDAAAPGHVAPAARTAVATDDAPAPDPEQTVQWGVRPGDTAQGVDRPNFAYSLAPGGSLRDSLVVSNHGDTPLALAVYAADGFLPAPGTLAPPPAGAESTALGTWSALDQAEVEIPPQERVEVPFTVTVPDDATPGDYAAGVVSSLVVVAEDGVTTDRRLGSRVHLRVQGELAPALAVDDVRLAYDGTLNPFAPGSATVTFTVTNEGNARVAPATAVRISGPFGLGATSAADVAVPERRAGASVGRAVA
;
A
#
# COMPACT_ATOMS: atom_id res chain seq x y z
N PRO A 1 -39.82 -20.06 84.21
CA PRO A 1 -39.20 -20.77 83.15
C PRO A 1 -39.79 -20.32 81.82
N GLY A 2 -39.08 -19.58 81.03
CA GLY A 2 -39.51 -19.08 79.73
C GLY A 2 -38.32 -18.47 79.07
N ASP A 3 -37.74 -19.28 78.23
CA ASP A 3 -36.57 -18.97 77.44
C ASP A 3 -37.01 -18.12 76.23
N ALA A 4 -36.47 -16.93 76.09
CA ALA A 4 -36.75 -16.03 74.98
C ALA A 4 -35.51 -15.98 74.06
N ALA A 5 -35.66 -16.59 72.91
CA ALA A 5 -34.64 -16.57 71.85
C ALA A 5 -34.55 -15.17 71.21
N ALA A 6 -33.36 -14.65 71.09
CA ALA A 6 -33.01 -13.41 70.36
C ALA A 6 -33.02 -13.63 68.86
N PRO A 7 -33.45 -12.62 68.01
CA PRO A 7 -33.44 -12.73 66.58
C PRO A 7 -32.04 -12.46 66.04
N GLY A 8 -31.59 -13.32 65.13
CA GLY A 8 -30.32 -13.21 64.45
C GLY A 8 -30.26 -12.04 63.44
N HIS A 9 -29.18 -11.28 63.52
CA HIS A 9 -28.83 -10.22 62.58
C HIS A 9 -28.32 -10.87 61.28
N VAL A 10 -29.06 -10.66 60.21
CA VAL A 10 -28.60 -10.98 58.85
C VAL A 10 -27.82 -9.75 58.30
N ALA A 11 -26.55 -9.92 58.08
CA ALA A 11 -25.73 -8.90 57.44
C ALA A 11 -26.09 -8.77 55.94
N PRO A 12 -26.15 -7.54 55.39
CA PRO A 12 -26.44 -7.36 53.97
C PRO A 12 -25.21 -7.78 53.12
N ALA A 13 -25.46 -8.58 52.06
CA ALA A 13 -24.48 -8.99 51.11
C ALA A 13 -23.91 -7.76 50.33
N ALA A 14 -22.61 -7.62 50.37
CA ALA A 14 -21.91 -6.62 49.57
C ALA A 14 -22.15 -6.91 48.07
N ARG A 15 -22.78 -5.99 47.37
CA ARG A 15 -22.85 -5.97 45.91
C ARG A 15 -21.51 -5.51 45.40
N THR A 16 -20.78 -6.40 44.76
CA THR A 16 -19.61 -6.06 43.97
C THR A 16 -20.08 -5.26 42.74
N ALA A 17 -19.78 -3.98 42.73
CA ALA A 17 -19.97 -3.15 41.54
C ALA A 17 -18.94 -3.62 40.49
N VAL A 18 -19.43 -4.18 39.41
CA VAL A 18 -18.63 -4.38 38.20
C VAL A 18 -18.43 -2.98 37.63
N ALA A 19 -17.20 -2.48 37.67
CA ALA A 19 -16.80 -1.30 36.93
C ALA A 19 -16.87 -1.67 35.45
N THR A 20 -17.85 -1.19 34.73
CA THR A 20 -17.84 -1.11 33.28
C THR A 20 -16.78 -0.07 32.95
N ASP A 21 -15.71 -0.52 32.34
CA ASP A 21 -14.67 0.31 31.72
C ASP A 21 -15.33 0.99 30.51
N ASP A 22 -15.98 2.12 30.78
CA ASP A 22 -16.62 2.97 29.78
C ASP A 22 -15.53 3.92 29.25
N ALA A 23 -14.63 3.38 28.43
CA ALA A 23 -13.71 4.21 27.66
C ALA A 23 -14.55 5.06 26.70
N PRO A 24 -14.47 6.42 26.76
CA PRO A 24 -15.25 7.27 25.88
C PRO A 24 -14.91 6.95 24.44
N ALA A 25 -15.96 6.75 23.61
CA ALA A 25 -15.80 6.60 22.18
C ALA A 25 -15.04 7.82 21.63
N PRO A 26 -14.11 7.65 20.70
CA PRO A 26 -13.35 8.76 20.16
C PRO A 26 -14.30 9.75 19.49
N ASP A 27 -14.16 11.03 19.85
CA ASP A 27 -14.92 12.15 19.31
C ASP A 27 -14.72 12.20 17.77
N PRO A 28 -15.79 12.13 16.95
CA PRO A 28 -15.68 12.13 15.50
C PRO A 28 -15.07 13.41 14.90
N GLU A 29 -14.94 14.49 15.67
CA GLU A 29 -14.25 15.71 15.26
C GLU A 29 -12.74 15.72 15.55
N GLN A 30 -12.21 14.74 16.27
CA GLN A 30 -10.77 14.67 16.49
C GLN A 30 -10.06 14.29 15.18
N THR A 31 -9.29 15.25 14.66
CA THR A 31 -8.47 15.04 13.49
C THR A 31 -7.33 14.09 13.82
N VAL A 32 -7.55 12.79 13.61
CA VAL A 32 -6.51 11.78 13.79
C VAL A 32 -5.41 12.02 12.76
N GLN A 33 -4.22 12.30 13.22
CA GLN A 33 -3.04 12.55 12.39
C GLN A 33 -1.92 11.60 12.80
N TRP A 34 -1.44 10.81 11.87
CA TRP A 34 -0.24 10.01 12.08
C TRP A 34 0.62 10.00 10.82
N GLY A 35 1.88 9.63 10.98
CA GLY A 35 2.84 9.49 9.90
C GLY A 35 3.57 8.15 9.97
N VAL A 36 4.07 7.69 8.83
CA VAL A 36 4.90 6.50 8.74
C VAL A 36 6.18 6.79 7.96
N ARG A 37 7.30 6.21 8.39
CA ARG A 37 8.57 6.25 7.67
C ARG A 37 9.40 4.99 7.96
N PRO A 38 10.35 4.65 7.09
CA PRO A 38 11.37 3.65 7.43
C PRO A 38 12.13 4.05 8.70
N GLY A 39 12.42 3.06 9.55
CA GLY A 39 13.27 3.23 10.72
C GLY A 39 14.75 3.43 10.33
N ASP A 40 15.50 4.03 11.24
CA ASP A 40 16.94 4.19 11.09
C ASP A 40 17.61 2.94 11.64
N THR A 41 18.02 2.03 10.75
CA THR A 41 18.56 0.70 11.09
C THR A 41 19.87 0.44 10.37
N ALA A 42 20.40 -0.76 10.51
CA ALA A 42 21.57 -1.21 9.73
C ALA A 42 21.33 -1.16 8.21
N GLN A 43 20.06 -1.10 7.77
CA GLN A 43 19.69 -1.02 6.37
C GLN A 43 19.74 0.42 5.80
N GLY A 44 20.01 1.42 6.63
CA GLY A 44 20.17 2.82 6.26
C GLY A 44 19.39 3.79 7.14
N VAL A 45 19.66 5.08 6.95
CA VAL A 45 19.00 6.21 7.64
C VAL A 45 18.32 7.12 6.63
N ASP A 46 17.32 7.89 7.08
CA ASP A 46 16.60 8.90 6.27
C ASP A 46 16.10 8.38 4.91
N ARG A 47 15.66 7.13 4.88
CA ARG A 47 15.20 6.47 3.66
C ARG A 47 13.76 6.88 3.31
N PRO A 48 13.46 7.24 2.03
CA PRO A 48 12.10 7.56 1.62
C PRO A 48 11.20 6.30 1.49
N ASN A 49 11.82 5.12 1.34
CA ASN A 49 11.17 3.82 1.20
C ASN A 49 12.18 2.71 1.56
N PHE A 50 11.69 1.49 1.68
CA PHE A 50 12.53 0.32 1.84
C PHE A 50 13.02 -0.19 0.49
N ALA A 51 14.32 -0.47 0.36
CA ALA A 51 14.92 -1.01 -0.86
C ALA A 51 16.00 -2.03 -0.50
N TYR A 52 15.83 -3.27 -0.95
CA TYR A 52 16.67 -4.40 -0.60
C TYR A 52 17.11 -5.20 -1.82
N SER A 53 18.23 -5.92 -1.67
CA SER A 53 18.68 -6.93 -2.63
C SER A 53 19.13 -8.16 -1.85
N LEU A 54 18.41 -9.28 -2.00
CA LEU A 54 18.65 -10.53 -1.30
C LEU A 54 18.77 -11.67 -2.31
N ALA A 55 19.60 -12.66 -1.96
CA ALA A 55 19.57 -13.95 -2.66
C ALA A 55 18.33 -14.76 -2.25
N PRO A 56 17.88 -15.75 -3.05
CA PRO A 56 16.95 -16.77 -2.58
C PRO A 56 17.43 -17.38 -1.26
N GLY A 57 16.53 -17.63 -0.31
CA GLY A 57 16.85 -18.06 1.05
C GLY A 57 17.37 -16.97 1.98
N GLY A 58 17.64 -15.77 1.47
CA GLY A 58 18.14 -14.65 2.25
C GLY A 58 17.08 -14.03 3.16
N SER A 59 17.52 -13.47 4.29
CA SER A 59 16.65 -12.78 5.24
C SER A 59 17.28 -11.49 5.74
N LEU A 60 16.46 -10.51 6.08
CA LEU A 60 16.86 -9.26 6.74
C LEU A 60 15.80 -8.81 7.73
N ARG A 61 16.24 -8.00 8.72
CA ARG A 61 15.35 -7.32 9.67
C ARG A 61 15.45 -5.82 9.48
N ASP A 62 14.29 -5.16 9.56
CA ASP A 62 14.15 -3.71 9.47
C ASP A 62 12.97 -3.24 10.32
N SER A 63 12.61 -1.96 10.29
CA SER A 63 11.50 -1.43 11.07
C SER A 63 10.75 -0.32 10.37
N LEU A 64 9.44 -0.21 10.67
CA LEU A 64 8.59 0.92 10.34
C LEU A 64 8.45 1.80 11.59
N VAL A 65 8.71 3.09 11.48
CA VAL A 65 8.39 4.06 12.52
C VAL A 65 7.02 4.63 12.23
N VAL A 66 6.13 4.53 13.22
CA VAL A 66 4.79 5.13 13.20
C VAL A 66 4.75 6.23 14.25
N SER A 67 4.38 7.45 13.84
CA SER A 67 4.31 8.62 14.71
C SER A 67 2.89 9.09 14.88
N ASN A 68 2.43 9.28 16.10
CA ASN A 68 1.16 9.89 16.42
C ASN A 68 1.35 11.40 16.61
N HIS A 69 0.69 12.20 15.80
CA HIS A 69 0.73 13.67 15.88
C HIS A 69 -0.54 14.24 16.55
N GLY A 70 -1.43 13.36 17.04
CA GLY A 70 -2.63 13.73 17.79
C GLY A 70 -2.38 13.82 19.30
N ASP A 71 -3.39 14.28 20.03
CA ASP A 71 -3.36 14.48 21.48
C ASP A 71 -3.99 13.31 22.26
N THR A 72 -4.42 12.27 21.57
CA THR A 72 -4.98 11.03 22.14
C THR A 72 -4.17 9.81 21.72
N PRO A 73 -4.14 8.73 22.53
CA PRO A 73 -3.56 7.46 22.12
C PRO A 73 -4.17 6.95 20.82
N LEU A 74 -3.37 6.37 19.97
CA LEU A 74 -3.78 5.87 18.65
C LEU A 74 -3.45 4.38 18.52
N ALA A 75 -4.49 3.56 18.38
CA ALA A 75 -4.35 2.14 18.10
C ALA A 75 -4.48 1.89 16.57
N LEU A 76 -3.49 1.24 15.99
CA LEU A 76 -3.43 0.94 14.56
C LEU A 76 -3.17 -0.54 14.32
N ALA A 77 -3.85 -1.11 13.34
CA ALA A 77 -3.44 -2.38 12.76
C ALA A 77 -2.21 -2.15 11.86
N VAL A 78 -1.24 -3.07 11.90
CA VAL A 78 -0.05 -3.03 11.03
C VAL A 78 0.13 -4.37 10.31
N TYR A 79 0.43 -4.31 9.02
CA TYR A 79 0.55 -5.50 8.18
C TYR A 79 1.42 -5.24 6.95
N ALA A 80 1.87 -6.32 6.31
CA ALA A 80 2.50 -6.26 4.99
C ALA A 80 1.53 -6.77 3.92
N ALA A 81 1.53 -6.16 2.75
CA ALA A 81 0.69 -6.57 1.64
C ALA A 81 1.35 -6.30 0.29
N ASP A 82 1.12 -7.22 -0.67
CA ASP A 82 1.49 -7.02 -2.07
C ASP A 82 0.58 -5.96 -2.72
N GLY A 83 1.00 -5.48 -3.89
CA GLY A 83 0.12 -4.62 -4.68
C GLY A 83 0.13 -3.14 -4.30
N PHE A 84 1.10 -2.68 -3.49
CA PHE A 84 1.32 -1.25 -3.20
C PHE A 84 1.71 -0.47 -4.47
N LEU A 85 0.88 -0.58 -5.51
CA LEU A 85 1.04 0.17 -6.74
C LEU A 85 -0.01 1.27 -6.81
N PRO A 86 0.37 2.46 -7.27
CA PRO A 86 -0.63 3.39 -7.75
C PRO A 86 -1.27 2.80 -9.02
N ALA A 87 -2.54 2.39 -8.95
CA ALA A 87 -3.36 2.48 -10.12
C ALA A 87 -3.41 3.96 -10.54
N PRO A 88 -3.54 4.30 -11.83
CA PRO A 88 -3.63 5.70 -12.24
C PRO A 88 -4.69 6.42 -11.41
N GLY A 89 -4.28 7.32 -10.53
CA GLY A 89 -5.17 8.12 -9.69
C GLY A 89 -5.38 7.67 -8.24
N THR A 90 -4.83 6.56 -7.77
CA THR A 90 -5.02 6.12 -6.38
C THR A 90 -3.71 5.56 -5.77
N LEU A 91 -3.22 6.22 -4.73
CA LEU A 91 -2.05 5.79 -3.94
C LEU A 91 -2.47 5.00 -2.69
N ALA A 92 -3.63 4.35 -2.70
CA ALA A 92 -4.13 3.65 -1.51
C ALA A 92 -3.42 2.29 -1.33
N PRO A 93 -2.85 2.02 -0.16
CA PRO A 93 -2.39 0.68 0.20
C PRO A 93 -3.55 -0.32 0.17
N PRO A 94 -3.30 -1.61 -0.13
CA PRO A 94 -4.36 -2.63 -0.06
C PRO A 94 -4.93 -2.73 1.37
N PRO A 95 -6.20 -3.17 1.53
CA PRO A 95 -6.79 -3.37 2.85
C PRO A 95 -6.10 -4.52 3.61
N ALA A 96 -6.28 -4.52 4.92
CA ALA A 96 -5.88 -5.65 5.75
C ALA A 96 -6.58 -6.93 5.26
N GLY A 97 -5.83 -8.03 5.16
CA GLY A 97 -6.33 -9.31 4.63
C GLY A 97 -6.42 -9.39 3.10
N ALA A 98 -5.96 -8.38 2.36
CA ALA A 98 -5.78 -8.51 0.92
C ALA A 98 -4.83 -9.67 0.60
N GLU A 99 -5.19 -10.42 -0.45
CA GLU A 99 -4.41 -11.57 -0.87
C GLU A 99 -2.99 -11.14 -1.28
N SER A 100 -2.00 -11.74 -0.64
CA SER A 100 -0.58 -11.55 -0.94
C SER A 100 0.02 -12.90 -1.31
N THR A 101 0.80 -12.92 -2.38
CA THR A 101 1.39 -14.16 -2.93
C THR A 101 2.90 -14.13 -3.03
N ALA A 102 3.50 -12.97 -2.76
CA ALA A 102 4.94 -12.75 -2.90
C ALA A 102 5.49 -11.97 -1.69
N LEU A 103 6.10 -10.81 -1.90
CA LEU A 103 6.84 -10.05 -0.89
C LEU A 103 5.98 -9.71 0.35
N GLY A 104 4.66 -9.53 0.20
CA GLY A 104 3.76 -9.33 1.32
C GLY A 104 3.74 -10.54 2.26
N THR A 105 3.74 -11.78 1.72
CA THR A 105 3.80 -13.01 2.53
C THR A 105 5.18 -13.29 3.10
N TRP A 106 6.24 -12.79 2.43
CA TRP A 106 7.63 -12.93 2.89
C TRP A 106 7.99 -11.93 3.99
N SER A 107 7.13 -10.94 4.23
CA SER A 107 7.34 -9.87 5.21
C SER A 107 6.51 -10.13 6.46
N ALA A 108 7.15 -10.59 7.53
CA ALA A 108 6.51 -10.85 8.82
C ALA A 108 6.76 -9.70 9.78
N LEU A 109 5.68 -9.08 10.29
CA LEU A 109 5.75 -8.07 11.35
C LEU A 109 5.77 -8.77 12.72
N ASP A 110 6.52 -8.22 13.68
CA ASP A 110 6.61 -8.76 15.04
C ASP A 110 5.27 -8.61 15.81
N GLN A 111 4.44 -7.65 15.40
CA GLN A 111 3.12 -7.37 15.98
C GLN A 111 2.13 -6.97 14.88
N ALA A 112 0.87 -7.32 15.06
CA ALA A 112 -0.21 -7.00 14.12
C ALA A 112 -0.95 -5.70 14.51
N GLU A 113 -0.79 -5.25 15.74
CA GLU A 113 -1.39 -4.03 16.30
C GLU A 113 -0.36 -3.25 17.08
N VAL A 114 -0.48 -1.94 17.06
CA VAL A 114 0.39 -1.02 17.79
C VAL A 114 -0.43 0.09 18.40
N GLU A 115 -0.19 0.38 19.69
CA GLU A 115 -0.70 1.55 20.38
C GLU A 115 0.39 2.61 20.51
N ILE A 116 0.09 3.82 20.08
CA ILE A 116 1.05 4.93 20.04
C ILE A 116 0.53 6.04 20.93
N PRO A 117 1.23 6.38 22.03
CA PRO A 117 0.85 7.48 22.91
C PRO A 117 0.78 8.82 22.15
N PRO A 118 0.09 9.83 22.70
CA PRO A 118 0.00 11.15 22.12
C PRO A 118 1.40 11.77 21.90
N GLN A 119 1.61 12.37 20.73
CA GLN A 119 2.86 13.06 20.37
C GLN A 119 4.12 12.17 20.41
N GLU A 120 3.94 10.85 20.44
CA GLU A 120 5.04 9.89 20.47
C GLU A 120 5.16 9.11 19.16
N ARG A 121 6.17 8.26 19.09
CA ARG A 121 6.44 7.34 17.98
C ARG A 121 6.80 5.97 18.52
N VAL A 122 6.37 4.96 17.79
CA VAL A 122 6.68 3.55 18.08
C VAL A 122 7.35 2.94 16.85
N GLU A 123 8.34 2.12 17.10
CA GLU A 123 9.04 1.36 16.08
C GLU A 123 8.41 -0.03 15.98
N VAL A 124 8.00 -0.42 14.78
CA VAL A 124 7.41 -1.72 14.46
C VAL A 124 8.42 -2.53 13.67
N PRO A 125 9.11 -3.48 14.29
CA PRO A 125 10.06 -4.33 13.59
C PRO A 125 9.35 -5.31 12.67
N PHE A 126 10.02 -5.63 11.55
CA PHE A 126 9.60 -6.67 10.63
C PHE A 126 10.80 -7.41 10.05
N THR A 127 10.54 -8.64 9.59
CA THR A 127 11.55 -9.48 8.93
C THR A 127 11.08 -9.83 7.54
N VAL A 128 11.94 -9.64 6.56
CA VAL A 128 11.75 -10.14 5.19
C VAL A 128 12.54 -11.41 5.03
N THR A 129 11.87 -12.52 4.65
CA THR A 129 12.53 -13.80 4.38
C THR A 129 12.16 -14.27 2.97
N VAL A 130 13.15 -14.31 2.09
CA VAL A 130 12.97 -14.76 0.71
C VAL A 130 12.98 -16.28 0.68
N PRO A 131 11.99 -16.97 0.10
CA PRO A 131 12.02 -18.42 -0.07
C PRO A 131 13.24 -18.88 -0.89
N ASP A 132 13.70 -20.11 -0.65
CA ASP A 132 14.83 -20.72 -1.39
C ASP A 132 14.52 -20.90 -2.88
N ASP A 133 13.24 -21.10 -3.20
CA ASP A 133 12.71 -21.31 -4.55
C ASP A 133 12.19 -20.01 -5.19
N ALA A 134 12.39 -18.86 -4.56
CA ALA A 134 11.94 -17.59 -5.09
C ALA A 134 12.57 -17.29 -6.46
N THR A 135 11.73 -16.97 -7.42
CA THR A 135 12.19 -16.60 -8.77
C THR A 135 12.98 -15.27 -8.72
N PRO A 136 14.17 -15.20 -9.35
CA PRO A 136 14.89 -13.93 -9.47
C PRO A 136 14.03 -12.85 -10.13
N GLY A 137 14.12 -11.61 -9.61
CA GLY A 137 13.31 -10.52 -10.15
C GLY A 137 13.07 -9.40 -9.16
N ASP A 138 12.27 -8.42 -9.59
CA ASP A 138 11.89 -7.25 -8.79
C ASP A 138 10.48 -7.42 -8.20
N TYR A 139 10.41 -7.42 -6.89
CA TYR A 139 9.17 -7.52 -6.10
C TYR A 139 8.85 -6.20 -5.40
N ALA A 140 7.58 -5.95 -5.18
CA ALA A 140 7.14 -4.78 -4.44
C ALA A 140 5.94 -5.09 -3.55
N ALA A 141 6.01 -4.59 -2.33
CA ALA A 141 4.96 -4.66 -1.32
C ALA A 141 4.88 -3.33 -0.56
N GLY A 142 4.04 -3.27 0.46
CA GLY A 142 4.03 -2.19 1.44
C GLY A 142 3.96 -2.73 2.84
N VAL A 143 4.59 -2.04 3.78
CA VAL A 143 4.30 -2.15 5.21
C VAL A 143 3.33 -1.03 5.55
N VAL A 144 2.15 -1.40 6.04
CA VAL A 144 0.97 -0.54 6.12
C VAL A 144 0.51 -0.44 7.57
N SER A 145 0.12 0.76 7.98
CA SER A 145 -0.68 1.02 9.19
C SER A 145 -2.10 1.41 8.77
N SER A 146 -3.10 0.89 9.47
CA SER A 146 -4.51 1.07 9.17
C SER A 146 -5.29 1.46 10.43
N LEU A 147 -6.16 2.46 10.29
CA LEU A 147 -7.14 2.87 11.28
C LEU A 147 -8.54 2.68 10.72
N VAL A 148 -9.29 1.76 11.32
CA VAL A 148 -10.69 1.56 10.99
C VAL A 148 -11.55 2.32 12.00
N VAL A 149 -12.35 3.26 11.51
CA VAL A 149 -13.31 4.04 12.31
C VAL A 149 -14.71 3.72 11.81
N VAL A 150 -15.58 3.35 12.74
CA VAL A 150 -17.01 3.19 12.47
C VAL A 150 -17.74 4.41 13.01
N ALA A 151 -18.33 5.20 12.10
CA ALA A 151 -19.11 6.37 12.48
C ALA A 151 -20.48 5.97 13.06
N GLU A 152 -21.14 6.89 13.76
CA GLU A 152 -22.45 6.65 14.40
C GLU A 152 -23.56 6.26 13.40
N ASP A 153 -23.45 6.70 12.16
CA ASP A 153 -24.35 6.35 11.04
C ASP A 153 -24.06 4.95 10.45
N GLY A 154 -23.10 4.21 11.00
CA GLY A 154 -22.68 2.89 10.55
C GLY A 154 -21.72 2.90 9.34
N VAL A 155 -21.28 4.06 8.87
CA VAL A 155 -20.28 4.17 7.83
C VAL A 155 -18.91 3.78 8.39
N THR A 156 -18.28 2.80 7.77
CA THR A 156 -16.92 2.36 8.13
C THR A 156 -15.90 3.05 7.23
N THR A 157 -14.98 3.79 7.83
CA THR A 157 -13.86 4.43 7.15
C THR A 157 -12.56 3.72 7.51
N ASP A 158 -11.84 3.24 6.52
CA ASP A 158 -10.50 2.64 6.68
C ASP A 158 -9.45 3.60 6.12
N ARG A 159 -8.70 4.23 7.01
CA ARG A 159 -7.61 5.16 6.69
C ARG A 159 -6.29 4.41 6.76
N ARG A 160 -5.52 4.41 5.68
CA ARG A 160 -4.29 3.63 5.56
C ARG A 160 -3.12 4.50 5.15
N LEU A 161 -2.00 4.33 5.83
CA LEU A 161 -0.70 4.87 5.46
C LEU A 161 0.32 3.74 5.43
N GLY A 162 1.28 3.82 4.52
CA GLY A 162 2.31 2.78 4.44
C GLY A 162 3.56 3.25 3.72
N SER A 163 4.64 2.52 3.95
CA SER A 163 5.91 2.69 3.25
C SER A 163 6.11 1.55 2.25
N ARG A 164 6.61 1.89 1.06
CA ARG A 164 6.88 0.91 0.00
C ARG A 164 8.10 0.08 0.33
N VAL A 165 8.01 -1.20 0.00
CA VAL A 165 9.12 -2.16 0.05
C VAL A 165 9.43 -2.60 -1.37
N HIS A 166 10.65 -2.35 -1.81
CA HIS A 166 11.21 -2.84 -3.06
C HIS A 166 12.26 -3.90 -2.74
N LEU A 167 12.09 -5.09 -3.26
CA LEU A 167 13.03 -6.18 -3.10
C LEU A 167 13.47 -6.68 -4.48
N ARG A 168 14.78 -6.72 -4.69
CA ARG A 168 15.38 -7.46 -5.79
C ARG A 168 15.87 -8.82 -5.30
N VAL A 169 15.24 -9.89 -5.77
CA VAL A 169 15.74 -11.24 -5.61
C VAL A 169 16.84 -11.45 -6.63
N GLN A 170 18.04 -11.76 -6.15
CA GLN A 170 19.25 -11.90 -6.98
C GLN A 170 19.14 -13.10 -7.91
N GLY A 171 19.70 -12.97 -9.11
CA GLY A 171 19.73 -13.98 -10.17
C GLY A 171 19.66 -13.37 -11.55
N GLU A 172 19.34 -14.18 -12.53
CA GLU A 172 19.25 -13.72 -13.92
C GLU A 172 18.00 -12.85 -14.14
N LEU A 173 18.21 -11.63 -14.63
CA LEU A 173 17.14 -10.72 -14.99
C LEU A 173 16.90 -10.77 -16.51
N ALA A 174 15.64 -10.95 -16.88
CA ALA A 174 15.16 -10.97 -18.25
C ALA A 174 14.10 -9.88 -18.45
N PRO A 175 14.47 -8.61 -18.67
CA PRO A 175 13.51 -7.56 -18.95
C PRO A 175 12.82 -7.82 -20.29
N ALA A 176 11.49 -7.77 -20.31
CA ALA A 176 10.68 -7.92 -21.51
C ALA A 176 9.46 -7.00 -21.47
N LEU A 177 9.15 -6.37 -22.60
CA LEU A 177 7.97 -5.53 -22.76
C LEU A 177 7.14 -6.03 -23.94
N ALA A 178 5.84 -6.14 -23.76
CA ALA A 178 4.87 -6.32 -24.83
C ALA A 178 4.02 -5.05 -25.01
N VAL A 179 3.62 -4.80 -26.25
CA VAL A 179 2.66 -3.73 -26.58
C VAL A 179 1.49 -4.37 -27.28
N ASP A 180 0.31 -4.28 -26.67
CA ASP A 180 -0.91 -4.93 -27.10
C ASP A 180 -2.03 -3.91 -27.29
N ASP A 181 -3.15 -4.35 -27.88
CA ASP A 181 -4.40 -3.58 -28.03
C ASP A 181 -4.19 -2.21 -28.69
N VAL A 182 -3.30 -2.13 -29.67
CA VAL A 182 -3.05 -0.87 -30.39
C VAL A 182 -4.29 -0.52 -31.22
N ARG A 183 -4.90 0.63 -30.89
CA ARG A 183 -6.07 1.16 -31.59
C ARG A 183 -5.80 2.59 -32.01
N LEU A 184 -6.24 2.92 -33.22
CA LEU A 184 -6.18 4.27 -33.78
C LEU A 184 -7.62 4.76 -34.00
N ALA A 185 -7.97 5.85 -33.37
CA ALA A 185 -9.17 6.62 -33.67
C ALA A 185 -8.77 7.94 -34.32
N TYR A 186 -9.34 8.21 -35.51
CA TYR A 186 -9.08 9.45 -36.23
C TYR A 186 -10.37 10.28 -36.30
N ASP A 187 -10.28 11.51 -35.84
CA ASP A 187 -11.35 12.50 -35.92
C ASP A 187 -10.98 13.56 -36.97
N GLY A 188 -11.42 13.30 -38.19
CA GLY A 188 -11.18 14.14 -39.34
C GLY A 188 -12.22 15.25 -39.48
N THR A 189 -11.86 16.36 -40.11
CA THR A 189 -12.80 17.43 -40.45
C THR A 189 -13.17 17.33 -41.92
N LEU A 190 -14.37 17.81 -42.27
CA LEU A 190 -14.81 17.95 -43.69
C LEU A 190 -14.05 19.03 -44.44
N ASN A 191 -13.32 19.89 -43.73
CA ASN A 191 -12.47 20.91 -44.31
C ASN A 191 -11.07 20.32 -44.59
N PRO A 192 -10.66 20.17 -45.85
CA PRO A 192 -9.35 19.54 -46.19
C PRO A 192 -8.13 20.35 -45.73
N PHE A 193 -8.32 21.58 -45.29
CA PHE A 193 -7.26 22.47 -44.81
C PHE A 193 -7.25 22.58 -43.27
N ALA A 194 -8.19 21.98 -42.57
CA ALA A 194 -8.19 21.98 -41.12
C ALA A 194 -7.42 20.76 -40.55
N PRO A 195 -6.71 20.94 -39.45
CA PRO A 195 -6.04 19.82 -38.80
C PRO A 195 -7.08 18.82 -38.25
N GLY A 196 -6.86 17.54 -38.50
CA GLY A 196 -7.54 16.45 -37.81
C GLY A 196 -6.80 16.06 -36.54
N SER A 197 -7.48 15.35 -35.65
CA SER A 197 -6.85 14.74 -34.46
C SER A 197 -6.84 13.21 -34.58
N ALA A 198 -5.79 12.60 -34.03
CA ALA A 198 -5.66 11.15 -34.00
C ALA A 198 -5.33 10.68 -32.60
N THR A 199 -6.16 9.80 -32.06
CA THR A 199 -5.92 9.19 -30.74
C THR A 199 -5.43 7.78 -30.91
N VAL A 200 -4.24 7.48 -30.39
CA VAL A 200 -3.68 6.12 -30.35
C VAL A 200 -3.79 5.61 -28.93
N THR A 201 -4.47 4.48 -28.75
CA THR A 201 -4.59 3.78 -27.47
C THR A 201 -3.84 2.45 -27.59
N PHE A 202 -3.03 2.12 -26.62
CA PHE A 202 -2.30 0.87 -26.55
C PHE A 202 -2.05 0.45 -25.09
N THR A 203 -1.82 -0.84 -24.89
CA THR A 203 -1.47 -1.42 -23.59
C THR A 203 0.00 -1.81 -23.59
N VAL A 204 0.75 -1.38 -22.58
CA VAL A 204 2.15 -1.81 -22.36
C VAL A 204 2.17 -2.75 -21.16
N THR A 205 2.64 -3.98 -21.38
CA THR A 205 2.76 -5.02 -20.37
C THR A 205 4.23 -5.33 -20.13
N ASN A 206 4.66 -5.39 -18.87
CA ASN A 206 5.98 -5.91 -18.54
C ASN A 206 5.87 -7.44 -18.37
N GLU A 207 6.32 -8.19 -19.35
CA GLU A 207 6.36 -9.66 -19.32
C GLU A 207 7.65 -10.21 -18.71
N GLY A 208 8.61 -9.34 -18.44
CA GLY A 208 9.87 -9.72 -17.79
C GLY A 208 9.79 -9.82 -16.28
N ASN A 209 10.91 -10.22 -15.68
CA ASN A 209 11.05 -10.31 -14.22
C ASN A 209 11.74 -9.09 -13.60
N ALA A 210 12.15 -8.12 -14.40
CA ALA A 210 12.78 -6.88 -13.95
C ALA A 210 11.81 -5.69 -14.01
N ARG A 211 11.97 -4.75 -13.08
CA ARG A 211 11.26 -3.47 -13.13
C ARG A 211 11.85 -2.61 -14.26
N VAL A 212 10.98 -2.09 -15.12
CA VAL A 212 11.37 -1.28 -16.28
C VAL A 212 10.63 0.07 -16.28
N ALA A 213 11.32 1.10 -16.77
CA ALA A 213 10.77 2.42 -17.05
C ALA A 213 10.78 2.63 -18.58
N PRO A 214 9.70 2.24 -19.29
CA PRO A 214 9.69 2.31 -20.74
C PRO A 214 9.57 3.76 -21.22
N ALA A 215 10.34 4.10 -22.24
CA ALA A 215 10.14 5.30 -23.06
C ALA A 215 9.32 4.92 -24.29
N THR A 216 8.27 5.68 -24.58
CA THR A 216 7.36 5.39 -25.70
C THR A 216 7.32 6.55 -26.67
N ALA A 217 7.52 6.27 -27.94
CA ALA A 217 7.33 7.21 -29.04
C ALA A 217 6.24 6.70 -29.99
N VAL A 218 5.27 7.54 -30.32
CA VAL A 218 4.21 7.22 -31.27
C VAL A 218 4.43 8.03 -32.52
N ARG A 219 4.47 7.39 -33.67
CA ARG A 219 4.55 8.02 -34.99
C ARG A 219 3.34 7.63 -35.83
N ILE A 220 2.64 8.60 -36.35
CA ILE A 220 1.53 8.41 -37.27
C ILE A 220 1.94 8.96 -38.63
N SER A 221 1.71 8.21 -39.69
CA SER A 221 1.96 8.66 -41.07
C SER A 221 0.79 8.25 -41.97
N GLY A 222 0.42 9.12 -42.88
CA GLY A 222 -0.52 8.82 -43.94
C GLY A 222 0.05 7.92 -45.04
N PRO A 223 -0.77 7.61 -46.08
CA PRO A 223 -0.30 6.86 -47.24
C PRO A 223 0.93 7.50 -47.84
N PHE A 224 1.89 6.68 -48.26
CA PHE A 224 3.19 7.11 -48.83
C PHE A 224 4.07 7.99 -47.91
N GLY A 225 3.80 7.98 -46.56
CA GLY A 225 4.58 8.77 -45.63
C GLY A 225 4.21 10.26 -45.56
N LEU A 226 3.15 10.67 -46.24
CA LEU A 226 2.70 12.06 -46.26
C LEU A 226 2.02 12.42 -44.90
N GLY A 227 2.27 13.64 -44.41
CA GLY A 227 1.67 14.13 -43.18
C GLY A 227 2.13 13.41 -41.90
N ALA A 228 3.40 12.92 -41.91
CA ALA A 228 3.91 12.26 -40.71
C ALA A 228 3.97 13.20 -39.51
N THR A 229 3.35 12.79 -38.42
CA THR A 229 3.44 13.45 -37.12
C THR A 229 3.95 12.47 -36.09
N SER A 230 4.66 12.96 -35.09
CA SER A 230 5.17 12.15 -33.97
C SER A 230 4.83 12.84 -32.65
N ALA A 231 4.25 12.08 -31.74
CA ALA A 231 4.18 12.46 -30.34
C ALA A 231 5.42 11.83 -29.65
N ALA A 232 6.33 12.69 -29.22
CA ALA A 232 7.51 12.25 -28.49
C ALA A 232 7.18 12.12 -26.99
N ASP A 233 7.86 11.18 -26.34
CA ASP A 233 7.98 11.05 -24.90
C ASP A 233 6.66 10.99 -24.11
N VAL A 234 5.79 10.07 -24.51
CA VAL A 234 4.70 9.68 -23.63
C VAL A 234 5.31 8.89 -22.46
N ALA A 235 5.54 9.58 -21.35
CA ALA A 235 6.09 8.96 -20.16
C ALA A 235 5.13 7.84 -19.68
N VAL A 236 5.58 6.60 -19.80
CA VAL A 236 4.90 5.45 -19.19
C VAL A 236 5.51 5.28 -17.80
N PRO A 237 4.71 5.31 -16.72
CA PRO A 237 5.23 5.11 -15.39
C PRO A 237 5.99 3.78 -15.29
N GLU A 238 6.99 3.74 -14.41
CA GLU A 238 7.77 2.55 -14.13
C GLU A 238 6.89 1.33 -13.85
N ARG A 239 7.22 0.18 -14.44
CA ARG A 239 6.43 -1.06 -14.38
C ARG A 239 7.25 -2.20 -13.79
N ARG A 240 6.70 -2.88 -12.78
CA ARG A 240 7.21 -4.16 -12.29
C ARG A 240 6.71 -5.29 -13.19
N ALA A 241 7.28 -6.49 -13.01
CA ALA A 241 6.84 -7.70 -13.70
C ALA A 241 5.32 -7.91 -13.57
N GLY A 242 4.67 -8.29 -14.65
CA GLY A 242 3.23 -8.55 -14.72
C GLY A 242 2.32 -7.31 -14.69
N ALA A 243 2.85 -6.09 -14.62
CA ALA A 243 2.02 -4.88 -14.60
C ALA A 243 1.75 -4.36 -16.01
N SER A 244 0.49 -3.99 -16.31
CA SER A 244 0.05 -3.40 -17.57
C SER A 244 -0.50 -1.98 -17.39
N VAL A 245 -0.50 -1.17 -18.45
CA VAL A 245 -1.16 0.13 -18.50
C VAL A 245 -1.68 0.43 -19.89
N GLY A 246 -2.91 0.92 -19.95
CA GLY A 246 -3.47 1.53 -21.16
C GLY A 246 -3.03 3.00 -21.28
N ARG A 247 -2.65 3.43 -22.47
CA ARG A 247 -2.26 4.81 -22.75
C ARG A 247 -2.97 5.31 -24.00
N ALA A 248 -3.45 6.56 -23.95
CA ALA A 248 -4.00 7.28 -25.10
C ALA A 248 -3.12 8.50 -25.39
N VAL A 249 -2.86 8.74 -26.67
CA VAL A 249 -2.13 9.91 -27.17
C VAL A 249 -3.02 10.57 -28.22
N ALA A 250 -3.27 11.86 -28.08
CA ALA A 250 -4.07 12.65 -29.00
C ALA A 250 -3.21 13.68 -29.72
#